data_d7149541e30617e9256efc948a19a4c9
#
_entry.id   d7149541e30617e9256efc948a19a4c9
#
_cell.length_a   1.000
_cell.length_b   1.000
_cell.length_c   1.000
_cell.angle_alpha   90.00
_cell.angle_beta   90.00
_cell.angle_gamma   90.00
#
_symmetry.space_group_name_H-M   'P 1'
#
loop_
_entity.id
_entity.type
_entity.pdbx_description
1 polymer ?
#
loop_
_entity_poly.entity_id
_entity_poly.type
_entity_poly.pdbx_seq_one_letter_code
_entity_poly.pdbx_strand_id
1 'polypeptide(L)'
;MADKKTTAKKTVAAKPEPKAAAARPAAKKAAAKPAAKPAKKAVARPVTRAVAPRPQPRAEAPKQPAREKIESRPLPTAPEGFAPVVTGNGDPFGSVELPESLATAKRRTGVLFQAFQAARANARVGTAATKNRARVAGGGAKPWRQKGTGRARQGSTRAPHWRHGGVVFGPNGRTYWQRIPERMRKAAFGQAFAARAAEGRVIVFDQIDGLSERPRSAELYDWLARIGDTGKTLIVHAETNESHGRAIANLADVELRSVGSLRLVDVLGAETVLVARPALALLAARADVSAVKKGASA
;
A
#
# COMPACT_ATOMS: atom_id res chain seq x y z
N MET A 1 -53.40 47.25 21.15
CA MET A 1 -54.50 46.24 21.02
C MET A 1 -53.91 44.95 20.57
N ALA A 2 -53.82 44.08 21.51
CA ALA A 2 -54.12 42.63 21.54
C ALA A 2 -53.14 41.70 20.86
N ASP A 3 -52.35 41.11 21.76
CA ASP A 3 -51.63 39.88 21.67
C ASP A 3 -52.43 38.68 21.18
N LYS A 4 -51.83 37.82 20.37
CA LYS A 4 -52.19 36.40 20.32
C LYS A 4 -50.92 35.53 20.33
N LYS A 5 -50.56 35.08 21.54
CA LYS A 5 -49.71 33.92 21.78
C LYS A 5 -50.36 32.66 21.22
N THR A 6 -49.72 31.95 20.33
CA THR A 6 -50.09 30.59 19.96
C THR A 6 -49.07 29.63 20.55
N THR A 7 -49.50 28.90 21.57
CA THR A 7 -48.79 27.82 22.25
C THR A 7 -48.83 26.56 21.38
N ALA A 8 -47.67 26.12 20.86
CA ALA A 8 -47.53 24.85 20.17
C ALA A 8 -47.38 23.71 21.19
N LYS A 9 -48.35 22.81 21.17
CA LYS A 9 -48.49 21.62 22.00
C LYS A 9 -47.46 20.57 21.56
N LYS A 10 -46.53 20.22 22.46
CA LYS A 10 -45.47 19.20 22.26
C LYS A 10 -46.11 17.82 22.42
N THR A 11 -46.34 17.08 21.33
CA THR A 11 -46.75 15.68 21.34
C THR A 11 -45.60 14.79 21.71
N VAL A 12 -45.69 14.11 22.82
CA VAL A 12 -44.78 13.07 23.31
C VAL A 12 -45.10 11.78 22.56
N ALA A 13 -44.14 11.31 21.76
CA ALA A 13 -44.23 10.02 21.07
C ALA A 13 -43.93 8.89 22.07
N ALA A 14 -44.84 7.94 22.15
CA ALA A 14 -44.78 6.78 23.02
C ALA A 14 -43.69 5.81 22.60
N LYS A 15 -42.99 5.30 23.61
CA LYS A 15 -41.92 4.27 23.53
C LYS A 15 -42.56 2.89 23.25
N PRO A 16 -42.12 2.11 22.26
CA PRO A 16 -42.64 0.75 22.08
C PRO A 16 -42.08 -0.20 23.14
N GLU A 17 -42.98 -1.00 23.73
CA GLU A 17 -42.69 -2.06 24.67
C GLU A 17 -41.93 -3.24 24.00
N PRO A 18 -41.08 -3.99 24.76
CA PRO A 18 -40.38 -5.14 24.23
C PRO A 18 -41.28 -6.38 24.16
N LYS A 19 -41.38 -6.98 22.97
CA LYS A 19 -42.06 -8.26 22.73
C LYS A 19 -41.39 -9.39 23.51
N ALA A 20 -42.21 -10.16 24.22
CA ALA A 20 -41.86 -11.33 24.99
C ALA A 20 -41.07 -12.37 24.17
N ALA A 21 -39.99 -12.86 24.77
CA ALA A 21 -39.15 -13.95 24.27
C ALA A 21 -39.91 -15.29 24.42
N ALA A 22 -40.06 -16.01 23.30
CA ALA A 22 -40.60 -17.36 23.25
C ALA A 22 -39.63 -18.34 23.95
N ALA A 23 -40.19 -19.12 24.86
CA ALA A 23 -39.48 -20.15 25.63
C ALA A 23 -38.96 -21.29 24.73
N ARG A 24 -37.67 -21.62 24.83
CA ARG A 24 -37.07 -22.84 24.27
C ARG A 24 -37.34 -24.01 25.16
N PRO A 25 -37.74 -25.20 24.65
CA PRO A 25 -37.93 -26.37 25.45
C PRO A 25 -36.59 -26.97 25.96
N ALA A 26 -36.57 -27.36 27.20
CA ALA A 26 -35.44 -27.99 27.87
C ALA A 26 -35.18 -29.40 27.31
N ALA A 27 -33.98 -29.64 26.76
CA ALA A 27 -33.54 -30.96 26.40
C ALA A 27 -33.04 -31.73 27.63
N LYS A 28 -33.66 -32.88 27.91
CA LYS A 28 -33.29 -33.83 28.97
C LYS A 28 -31.87 -34.37 28.78
N LYS A 29 -31.02 -34.21 29.82
CA LYS A 29 -29.74 -34.91 29.96
C LYS A 29 -30.00 -36.40 30.16
N ALA A 30 -29.62 -37.23 29.20
CA ALA A 30 -29.43 -38.67 29.39
C ALA A 30 -27.95 -38.91 29.76
N ALA A 31 -27.74 -39.47 30.93
CA ALA A 31 -26.43 -39.92 31.41
C ALA A 31 -26.00 -41.18 30.67
N ALA A 32 -24.92 -41.14 29.90
CA ALA A 32 -24.29 -42.32 29.35
C ALA A 32 -23.01 -42.66 30.15
N LYS A 33 -22.94 -43.92 30.61
CA LYS A 33 -21.82 -44.54 31.29
C LYS A 33 -20.55 -44.58 30.43
N PRO A 34 -19.34 -44.52 31.02
CA PRO A 34 -18.10 -44.63 30.25
C PRO A 34 -17.88 -46.08 29.81
N ALA A 35 -17.75 -46.28 28.49
CA ALA A 35 -17.37 -47.57 27.92
C ALA A 35 -15.85 -47.76 28.00
N ALA A 36 -15.46 -48.99 28.31
CA ALA A 36 -14.09 -49.46 28.53
C ALA A 36 -13.23 -49.32 27.23
N LYS A 37 -11.95 -49.00 27.43
CA LYS A 37 -10.92 -48.94 26.37
C LYS A 37 -10.65 -50.35 25.82
N PRO A 38 -10.66 -50.58 24.50
CA PRO A 38 -10.12 -51.81 23.94
C PRO A 38 -8.58 -51.77 23.86
N ALA A 39 -7.97 -52.87 24.25
CA ALA A 39 -6.53 -53.10 24.26
C ALA A 39 -5.91 -53.01 22.86
N LYS A 40 -4.76 -52.32 22.79
CA LYS A 40 -3.93 -52.23 21.57
C LYS A 40 -3.33 -53.61 21.23
N LYS A 41 -3.79 -54.26 20.17
CA LYS A 41 -3.04 -55.31 19.47
C LYS A 41 -2.05 -54.64 18.52
N ALA A 42 -0.77 -54.74 18.83
CA ALA A 42 0.30 -54.43 17.93
C ALA A 42 0.37 -55.49 16.82
N VAL A 43 0.07 -55.08 15.58
CA VAL A 43 0.40 -55.87 14.39
C VAL A 43 1.41 -55.02 13.62
N ALA A 44 2.69 -55.41 13.75
CA ALA A 44 3.75 -54.92 12.89
C ALA A 44 3.55 -55.49 11.48
N ARG A 45 3.18 -54.63 10.51
CA ARG A 45 3.32 -54.89 9.08
C ARG A 45 4.59 -54.27 8.59
N PRO A 46 5.49 -54.99 7.91
CA PRO A 46 6.65 -54.35 7.26
C PRO A 46 6.13 -53.53 6.10
N VAL A 47 6.21 -52.22 6.19
CA VAL A 47 5.98 -51.34 5.04
C VAL A 47 7.23 -51.41 4.18
N THR A 48 7.24 -52.25 3.21
CA THR A 48 8.15 -52.15 2.07
C THR A 48 7.80 -50.87 1.31
N ARG A 49 8.50 -49.82 1.66
CA ARG A 49 8.44 -48.53 0.94
C ARG A 49 9.01 -48.79 -0.45
N ALA A 50 8.14 -48.88 -1.45
CA ALA A 50 8.53 -48.89 -2.84
C ALA A 50 9.37 -47.62 -3.10
N VAL A 51 10.65 -47.82 -3.36
CA VAL A 51 11.55 -46.73 -3.74
C VAL A 51 11.06 -46.20 -5.09
N ALA A 52 10.50 -45.01 -5.09
CA ALA A 52 10.13 -44.34 -6.32
C ALA A 52 11.36 -44.28 -7.25
N PRO A 53 11.22 -44.59 -8.54
CA PRO A 53 12.34 -44.52 -9.47
C PRO A 53 12.93 -43.13 -9.43
N ARG A 54 14.29 -43.04 -9.28
CA ARG A 54 15.02 -41.78 -9.34
C ARG A 54 14.56 -41.00 -10.58
N PRO A 55 14.18 -39.72 -10.44
CA PRO A 55 13.87 -38.91 -11.61
C PRO A 55 15.09 -38.92 -12.53
N GLN A 56 14.88 -39.42 -13.76
CA GLN A 56 15.91 -39.35 -14.79
C GLN A 56 16.31 -37.88 -14.98
N PRO A 57 17.59 -37.58 -15.21
CA PRO A 57 18.02 -36.23 -15.49
C PRO A 57 17.20 -35.73 -16.68
N ARG A 58 16.41 -34.68 -16.43
CA ARG A 58 15.61 -34.01 -17.45
C ARG A 58 16.55 -33.62 -18.56
N ALA A 59 16.34 -34.10 -19.79
CA ALA A 59 17.11 -33.72 -20.94
C ALA A 59 17.31 -32.20 -20.92
N GLU A 60 18.57 -31.75 -20.96
CA GLU A 60 18.90 -30.32 -20.96
C GLU A 60 18.10 -29.66 -22.08
N ALA A 61 17.20 -28.76 -21.69
CA ALA A 61 16.51 -27.94 -22.66
C ALA A 61 17.57 -27.21 -23.52
N PRO A 62 17.36 -27.09 -24.83
CA PRO A 62 18.32 -26.42 -25.69
C PRO A 62 18.65 -25.07 -25.08
N LYS A 63 19.94 -24.82 -24.80
CA LYS A 63 20.43 -23.54 -24.27
C LYS A 63 19.99 -22.47 -25.27
N GLN A 64 19.07 -21.63 -24.84
CA GLN A 64 18.69 -20.45 -25.62
C GLN A 64 19.96 -19.67 -25.95
N PRO A 65 20.13 -19.18 -27.18
CA PRO A 65 21.30 -18.38 -27.51
C PRO A 65 21.46 -17.28 -26.49
N ALA A 66 22.66 -17.10 -25.97
CA ALA A 66 22.94 -16.05 -25.00
C ALA A 66 22.51 -14.71 -25.60
N ARG A 67 21.58 -14.01 -24.94
CA ARG A 67 21.18 -12.69 -25.38
C ARG A 67 22.43 -11.83 -25.50
N GLU A 68 22.59 -11.19 -26.63
CA GLU A 68 23.60 -10.17 -26.81
C GLU A 68 23.41 -9.12 -25.71
N LYS A 69 24.45 -8.86 -24.94
CA LYS A 69 24.45 -7.81 -23.92
C LYS A 69 24.33 -6.50 -24.65
N ILE A 70 23.17 -5.84 -24.56
CA ILE A 70 23.00 -4.48 -25.07
C ILE A 70 23.94 -3.60 -24.23
N GLU A 71 24.89 -2.94 -24.89
CA GLU A 71 25.78 -2.00 -24.23
C GLU A 71 24.96 -0.86 -23.62
N SER A 72 25.17 -0.58 -22.34
CA SER A 72 24.47 0.51 -21.66
C SER A 72 24.91 1.84 -22.26
N ARG A 73 23.97 2.57 -22.84
CA ARG A 73 24.19 3.91 -23.36
C ARG A 73 24.01 4.94 -22.24
N PRO A 74 24.71 6.09 -22.28
CA PRO A 74 24.41 7.20 -21.40
C PRO A 74 22.98 7.72 -21.69
N LEU A 75 22.30 8.21 -20.65
CA LEU A 75 20.96 8.78 -20.80
C LEU A 75 20.99 9.99 -21.75
N PRO A 76 19.95 10.18 -22.58
CA PRO A 76 19.81 11.37 -23.39
C PRO A 76 19.68 12.60 -22.48
N THR A 77 20.44 13.65 -22.76
CA THR A 77 20.43 14.91 -22.02
C THR A 77 19.71 16.00 -22.80
N ALA A 78 18.99 16.87 -22.10
CA ALA A 78 18.36 18.05 -22.66
C ALA A 78 18.77 19.30 -21.86
N PRO A 79 18.63 20.52 -22.43
CA PRO A 79 18.88 21.77 -21.72
C PRO A 79 17.90 21.95 -20.52
N GLU A 80 18.24 22.85 -19.59
CA GLU A 80 17.39 23.15 -18.44
C GLU A 80 15.98 23.57 -18.85
N GLY A 81 14.96 23.01 -18.19
CA GLY A 81 13.55 23.25 -18.53
C GLY A 81 12.98 22.36 -19.63
N PHE A 82 13.82 21.57 -20.29
CA PHE A 82 13.39 20.64 -21.33
C PHE A 82 13.63 19.19 -20.88
N ALA A 83 12.82 18.27 -21.41
CA ALA A 83 13.04 16.84 -21.27
C ALA A 83 13.35 16.22 -22.64
N PRO A 84 14.32 15.30 -22.74
CA PRO A 84 14.58 14.60 -23.99
C PRO A 84 13.39 13.73 -24.37
N VAL A 85 13.09 13.66 -25.65
CA VAL A 85 12.04 12.81 -26.21
C VAL A 85 12.68 11.59 -26.83
N VAL A 86 12.14 10.43 -26.53
CA VAL A 86 12.60 9.14 -27.04
C VAL A 86 11.48 8.53 -27.89
N THR A 87 11.85 7.99 -29.05
CA THR A 87 10.94 7.25 -29.93
C THR A 87 10.57 5.88 -29.35
N GLY A 88 9.58 5.21 -29.96
CA GLY A 88 9.20 3.84 -29.64
C GLY A 88 10.35 2.83 -29.75
N ASN A 89 11.40 3.13 -30.50
CA ASN A 89 12.59 2.28 -30.63
C ASN A 89 13.67 2.52 -29.56
N GLY A 90 13.51 3.56 -28.73
CA GLY A 90 14.49 3.94 -27.71
C GLY A 90 15.52 4.98 -28.16
N ASP A 91 15.43 5.50 -29.39
CA ASP A 91 16.36 6.51 -29.89
C ASP A 91 15.89 7.93 -29.53
N PRO A 92 16.81 8.85 -29.17
CA PRO A 92 16.46 10.23 -28.87
C PRO A 92 16.04 10.97 -30.15
N PHE A 93 14.87 11.64 -30.10
CA PHE A 93 14.30 12.34 -31.27
C PHE A 93 14.23 13.86 -31.10
N GLY A 94 14.53 14.41 -29.95
CA GLY A 94 14.42 15.84 -29.69
C GLY A 94 14.22 16.17 -28.23
N SER A 95 13.67 17.34 -27.94
CA SER A 95 13.34 17.77 -26.59
C SER A 95 11.98 18.45 -26.57
N VAL A 96 11.25 18.28 -25.45
CA VAL A 96 9.96 18.93 -25.18
C VAL A 96 10.10 19.81 -23.97
N GLU A 97 9.53 21.01 -24.02
CA GLU A 97 9.47 21.93 -22.89
C GLU A 97 8.61 21.34 -21.76
N LEU A 98 9.17 21.33 -20.55
CA LEU A 98 8.44 20.91 -19.37
C LEU A 98 7.57 22.06 -18.84
N PRO A 99 6.32 21.81 -18.45
CA PRO A 99 5.49 22.80 -17.79
C PRO A 99 6.19 23.42 -16.58
N GLU A 100 6.07 24.72 -16.35
CA GLU A 100 6.74 25.47 -15.27
C GLU A 100 6.50 24.83 -13.88
N SER A 101 5.31 24.30 -13.66
CA SER A 101 4.95 23.59 -12.40
C SER A 101 5.78 22.33 -12.14
N LEU A 102 6.38 21.74 -13.18
CA LEU A 102 7.20 20.52 -13.12
C LEU A 102 8.68 20.82 -13.31
N ALA A 103 9.05 21.93 -13.99
CA ALA A 103 10.43 22.31 -14.25
C ALA A 103 11.03 23.15 -13.10
N THR A 104 10.29 24.16 -12.60
CA THR A 104 10.84 25.22 -11.73
C THR A 104 10.12 25.31 -10.40
N ALA A 105 10.02 24.23 -9.66
CA ALA A 105 9.42 24.26 -8.32
C ALA A 105 10.42 24.74 -7.26
N LYS A 106 10.03 25.76 -6.46
CA LYS A 106 10.85 26.25 -5.34
C LYS A 106 11.17 25.12 -4.36
N ARG A 107 12.44 24.87 -4.10
CA ARG A 107 12.90 23.88 -3.12
C ARG A 107 12.44 24.25 -1.70
N ARG A 108 11.49 23.50 -1.16
CA ARG A 108 11.01 23.59 0.24
C ARG A 108 11.12 22.22 0.89
N THR A 109 12.32 21.86 1.33
CA THR A 109 12.63 20.54 1.88
C THR A 109 11.68 20.13 3.01
N GLY A 110 11.26 21.05 3.88
CA GLY A 110 10.31 20.77 4.96
C GLY A 110 8.93 20.32 4.45
N VAL A 111 8.41 20.92 3.37
CA VAL A 111 7.12 20.53 2.77
C VAL A 111 7.22 19.14 2.14
N LEU A 112 8.31 18.89 1.41
CA LEU A 112 8.58 17.59 0.81
C LEU A 112 8.68 16.49 1.88
N PHE A 113 9.44 16.75 2.95
CA PHE A 113 9.63 15.82 4.05
C PHE A 113 8.30 15.48 4.77
N GLN A 114 7.49 16.47 5.09
CA GLN A 114 6.18 16.25 5.72
C GLN A 114 5.27 15.44 4.81
N ALA A 115 5.23 15.74 3.52
CA ALA A 115 4.42 15.00 2.55
C ALA A 115 4.90 13.54 2.41
N PHE A 116 6.21 13.31 2.40
CA PHE A 116 6.80 11.98 2.38
C PHE A 116 6.49 11.19 3.66
N GLN A 117 6.66 11.80 4.84
CA GLN A 117 6.33 11.15 6.10
C GLN A 117 4.86 10.74 6.18
N ALA A 118 3.95 11.63 5.77
CA ALA A 118 2.53 11.31 5.77
C ALA A 118 2.18 10.21 4.76
N ALA A 119 2.78 10.21 3.57
CA ALA A 119 2.59 9.13 2.60
C ALA A 119 3.04 7.78 3.17
N ARG A 120 4.19 7.74 3.86
CA ARG A 120 4.70 6.54 4.55
C ARG A 120 3.82 6.12 5.72
N ALA A 121 3.36 7.08 6.53
CA ALA A 121 2.48 6.81 7.66
C ALA A 121 1.11 6.28 7.20
N ASN A 122 0.55 6.84 6.13
CA ASN A 122 -0.75 6.43 5.58
C ASN A 122 -0.71 5.03 4.94
N ALA A 123 0.45 4.58 4.48
CA ALA A 123 0.64 3.22 3.99
C ALA A 123 0.69 2.17 5.13
N ARG A 124 0.94 2.62 6.37
CA ARG A 124 1.05 1.72 7.51
C ARG A 124 -0.31 1.32 8.04
N VAL A 125 -0.60 0.03 8.00
CA VAL A 125 -1.82 -0.55 8.55
C VAL A 125 -1.55 -1.03 9.97
N GLY A 126 -2.26 -0.47 10.97
CA GLY A 126 -2.11 -0.81 12.38
C GLY A 126 -2.97 -2.00 12.79
N THR A 127 -2.76 -3.19 12.22
CA THR A 127 -3.59 -4.38 12.46
C THR A 127 -3.24 -5.12 13.75
N ALA A 128 -2.01 -4.98 14.26
CA ALA A 128 -1.58 -5.66 15.47
C ALA A 128 -2.23 -5.03 16.71
N ALA A 129 -2.82 -5.87 17.54
CA ALA A 129 -3.41 -5.43 18.81
C ALA A 129 -3.17 -6.45 19.92
N THR A 130 -2.87 -5.96 21.13
CA THR A 130 -2.76 -6.77 22.33
C THR A 130 -3.87 -6.41 23.32
N LYS A 131 -4.24 -7.37 24.16
CA LYS A 131 -5.23 -7.14 25.21
C LYS A 131 -4.57 -6.48 26.42
N ASN A 132 -5.01 -5.28 26.76
CA ASN A 132 -4.65 -4.64 28.02
C ASN A 132 -5.47 -5.24 29.20
N ARG A 133 -5.17 -4.84 30.43
CA ARG A 133 -5.86 -5.32 31.64
C ARG A 133 -7.39 -5.25 31.54
N ALA A 134 -7.94 -4.28 30.87
CA ALA A 134 -9.40 -4.12 30.73
C ALA A 134 -10.02 -5.14 29.76
N ARG A 135 -9.27 -5.53 28.71
CA ARG A 135 -9.76 -6.41 27.62
C ARG A 135 -9.51 -7.91 27.90
N VAL A 136 -8.68 -8.26 28.88
CA VAL A 136 -8.45 -9.66 29.26
C VAL A 136 -9.67 -10.17 30.04
N ALA A 137 -10.17 -11.37 29.72
CA ALA A 137 -11.28 -11.98 30.43
C ALA A 137 -10.88 -12.43 31.85
N GLY A 138 -11.81 -12.43 32.81
CA GLY A 138 -11.59 -12.87 34.20
C GLY A 138 -11.19 -11.74 35.17
N GLY A 139 -10.77 -12.06 36.39
CA GLY A 139 -10.18 -11.14 37.36
C GLY A 139 -11.08 -10.01 37.88
N GLY A 140 -12.38 -10.17 37.88
CA GLY A 140 -13.33 -9.18 38.42
C GLY A 140 -13.26 -9.04 39.94
N ALA A 141 -13.10 -10.15 40.66
CA ALA A 141 -12.96 -10.17 42.10
C ALA A 141 -11.53 -9.84 42.55
N LYS A 142 -11.41 -9.14 43.69
CA LYS A 142 -10.12 -8.90 44.33
C LYS A 142 -9.56 -10.24 44.86
N PRO A 143 -8.28 -10.61 44.57
CA PRO A 143 -7.71 -11.90 44.94
C PRO A 143 -7.72 -12.17 46.43
N TRP A 144 -7.47 -11.17 47.30
CA TRP A 144 -7.50 -11.23 48.77
C TRP A 144 -7.77 -9.85 49.37
N ARG A 145 -8.08 -9.83 50.64
CA ARG A 145 -8.32 -8.60 51.41
C ARG A 145 -7.07 -7.70 51.45
N GLN A 146 -7.28 -6.40 51.65
CA GLN A 146 -6.24 -5.36 51.55
C GLN A 146 -5.12 -5.47 52.61
N LYS A 147 -5.44 -5.97 53.80
CA LYS A 147 -4.52 -6.12 54.96
C LYS A 147 -4.74 -7.47 55.65
N GLY A 148 -3.77 -7.92 56.45
CA GLY A 148 -3.90 -9.13 57.28
C GLY A 148 -3.68 -10.45 56.56
N THR A 149 -2.99 -10.47 55.38
CA THR A 149 -2.67 -11.72 54.64
C THR A 149 -1.17 -11.97 54.54
N GLY A 150 -0.30 -11.05 55.00
CA GLY A 150 1.16 -11.18 54.85
C GLY A 150 1.66 -11.14 53.41
N ARG A 151 0.76 -11.01 52.43
CA ARG A 151 1.08 -10.98 50.97
C ARG A 151 1.08 -9.56 50.41
N ALA A 152 1.78 -9.36 49.31
CA ALA A 152 1.74 -8.10 48.55
C ALA A 152 0.31 -7.77 48.13
N ARG A 153 -0.06 -6.50 48.21
CA ARG A 153 -1.41 -6.02 47.83
C ARG A 153 -1.67 -6.22 46.34
N GLN A 154 -2.81 -6.81 46.00
CA GLN A 154 -3.23 -7.08 44.63
C GLN A 154 -4.67 -6.63 44.39
N GLY A 155 -4.92 -5.99 43.26
CA GLY A 155 -6.25 -5.53 42.87
C GLY A 155 -6.96 -6.46 41.89
N SER A 156 -6.21 -7.13 41.01
CA SER A 156 -6.78 -8.02 39.99
C SER A 156 -5.73 -9.03 39.50
N THR A 157 -6.14 -10.23 39.19
CA THR A 157 -5.31 -11.28 38.57
C THR A 157 -4.98 -10.98 37.10
N ARG A 158 -5.66 -9.97 36.48
CA ARG A 158 -5.38 -9.50 35.11
C ARG A 158 -4.24 -8.47 35.05
N ALA A 159 -3.64 -8.11 36.18
CA ALA A 159 -2.54 -7.16 36.21
C ALA A 159 -1.33 -7.65 35.40
N PRO A 160 -0.51 -6.78 34.80
CA PRO A 160 0.56 -7.20 33.87
C PRO A 160 1.62 -8.11 34.46
N HIS A 161 1.86 -8.01 35.77
CA HIS A 161 2.80 -8.86 36.50
C HIS A 161 2.29 -10.27 36.79
N TRP A 162 1.00 -10.54 36.55
CA TRP A 162 0.43 -11.86 36.65
C TRP A 162 0.58 -12.64 35.36
N ARG A 163 0.81 -13.94 35.46
CA ARG A 163 0.79 -14.84 34.32
C ARG A 163 -0.59 -14.76 33.64
N HIS A 164 -0.63 -14.63 32.32
CA HIS A 164 -1.84 -14.36 31.53
C HIS A 164 -2.54 -13.02 31.83
N GLY A 165 -1.86 -12.07 32.46
CA GLY A 165 -2.32 -10.70 32.63
C GLY A 165 -2.26 -9.90 31.32
N GLY A 166 -2.77 -8.66 31.37
CA GLY A 166 -2.78 -7.77 30.21
C GLY A 166 -1.40 -7.20 29.90
N VAL A 167 -1.15 -6.87 28.63
CA VAL A 167 0.05 -6.17 28.18
C VAL A 167 -0.11 -4.65 28.37
N VAL A 168 0.91 -3.96 28.91
CA VAL A 168 0.81 -2.51 29.22
C VAL A 168 1.01 -1.65 27.96
N PHE A 169 2.17 -1.76 27.32
CA PHE A 169 2.58 -0.95 26.16
C PHE A 169 2.57 -1.73 24.84
N GLY A 170 1.66 -2.67 24.70
CA GLY A 170 1.53 -3.43 23.46
C GLY A 170 0.85 -2.63 22.34
N PRO A 171 0.91 -3.11 21.10
CA PRO A 171 0.20 -2.50 19.99
C PRO A 171 -1.30 -2.47 20.25
N ASN A 172 -1.95 -1.37 19.92
CA ASN A 172 -3.37 -1.14 20.24
C ASN A 172 -4.28 -0.98 19.02
N GLY A 173 -3.76 -1.27 17.80
CA GLY A 173 -4.54 -1.15 16.56
C GLY A 173 -4.87 0.29 16.18
N ARG A 174 -4.00 1.25 16.53
CA ARG A 174 -4.21 2.66 16.18
C ARG A 174 -4.04 2.88 14.67
N THR A 175 -4.75 3.85 14.13
CA THR A 175 -4.53 4.35 12.78
C THR A 175 -3.34 5.30 12.75
N TYR A 176 -2.54 5.23 11.67
CA TYR A 176 -1.38 6.09 11.45
C TYR A 176 -1.67 7.18 10.43
N TRP A 177 -2.94 7.35 10.06
CA TRP A 177 -3.35 8.29 9.03
C TRP A 177 -3.03 9.73 9.41
N GLN A 178 -2.39 10.45 8.48
CA GLN A 178 -2.04 11.86 8.61
C GLN A 178 -2.65 12.65 7.45
N ARG A 179 -3.38 13.70 7.78
CA ARG A 179 -3.95 14.62 6.80
C ARG A 179 -2.94 15.72 6.48
N ILE A 180 -2.74 15.96 5.18
CA ILE A 180 -1.94 17.09 4.69
C ILE A 180 -2.83 18.00 3.83
N PRO A 181 -2.68 19.32 3.94
CA PRO A 181 -3.36 20.26 3.05
C PRO A 181 -3.04 19.96 1.59
N GLU A 182 -4.04 20.11 0.71
CA GLU A 182 -3.89 19.77 -0.71
C GLU A 182 -2.79 20.61 -1.39
N ARG A 183 -2.69 21.89 -1.03
CA ARG A 183 -1.62 22.77 -1.53
C ARG A 183 -0.22 22.26 -1.21
N MET A 184 -0.01 21.75 0.00
CA MET A 184 1.26 21.14 0.38
C MET A 184 1.56 19.87 -0.41
N ARG A 185 0.55 19.02 -0.61
CA ARG A 185 0.67 17.79 -1.39
C ARG A 185 1.04 18.07 -2.84
N LYS A 186 0.37 19.03 -3.48
CA LYS A 186 0.67 19.45 -4.87
C LYS A 186 2.06 20.09 -4.98
N ALA A 187 2.40 21.00 -4.06
CA ALA A 187 3.72 21.62 -4.02
C ALA A 187 4.85 20.58 -3.81
N ALA A 188 4.66 19.60 -2.91
CA ALA A 188 5.64 18.54 -2.71
C ALA A 188 5.82 17.67 -3.95
N PHE A 189 4.72 17.35 -4.65
CA PHE A 189 4.77 16.59 -5.90
C PHE A 189 5.54 17.33 -7.01
N GLY A 190 5.21 18.60 -7.24
CA GLY A 190 5.94 19.43 -8.21
C GLY A 190 7.43 19.54 -7.88
N GLN A 191 7.80 19.71 -6.61
CA GLN A 191 9.20 19.75 -6.17
C GLN A 191 9.96 18.44 -6.40
N ALA A 192 9.33 17.29 -6.13
CA ALA A 192 9.96 16.00 -6.35
C ALA A 192 10.23 15.80 -7.85
N PHE A 193 9.27 16.19 -8.70
CA PHE A 193 9.41 16.06 -10.14
C PHE A 193 10.47 17.03 -10.70
N ALA A 194 10.45 18.30 -10.27
CA ALA A 194 11.44 19.30 -10.66
C ALA A 194 12.87 18.93 -10.24
N ALA A 195 13.04 18.25 -9.10
CA ALA A 195 14.34 17.74 -8.68
C ALA A 195 14.88 16.70 -9.68
N ARG A 196 14.03 15.76 -10.13
CA ARG A 196 14.41 14.77 -11.15
C ARG A 196 14.63 15.40 -12.53
N ALA A 197 13.87 16.43 -12.87
CA ALA A 197 14.07 17.18 -14.11
C ALA A 197 15.42 17.93 -14.09
N ALA A 198 15.78 18.58 -12.97
CA ALA A 198 17.06 19.24 -12.80
C ALA A 198 18.27 18.29 -12.85
N GLU A 199 18.08 17.02 -12.45
CA GLU A 199 19.08 15.95 -12.58
C GLU A 199 19.17 15.37 -14.00
N GLY A 200 18.33 15.84 -14.95
CA GLY A 200 18.23 15.27 -16.30
C GLY A 200 17.65 13.84 -16.33
N ARG A 201 16.93 13.44 -15.28
CA ARG A 201 16.38 12.09 -15.12
C ARG A 201 14.92 11.98 -15.51
N VAL A 202 14.37 12.96 -16.20
CA VAL A 202 13.02 12.93 -16.77
C VAL A 202 13.12 12.80 -18.27
N ILE A 203 12.53 11.75 -18.82
CA ILE A 203 12.54 11.45 -20.25
C ILE A 203 11.09 11.33 -20.71
N VAL A 204 10.77 11.92 -21.86
CA VAL A 204 9.44 11.84 -22.48
C VAL A 204 9.47 10.82 -23.61
N PHE A 205 8.43 10.03 -23.73
CA PHE A 205 8.23 9.14 -24.88
C PHE A 205 6.86 9.39 -25.50
N ASP A 206 6.79 9.33 -26.82
CA ASP A 206 5.56 9.60 -27.56
C ASP A 206 4.60 8.41 -27.47
N GLN A 207 5.02 7.28 -27.99
CA GLN A 207 4.30 6.01 -27.92
C GLN A 207 5.33 4.89 -27.79
N ILE A 208 4.92 3.78 -27.22
CA ILE A 208 5.73 2.57 -27.19
C ILE A 208 5.37 1.76 -28.46
N ASP A 209 5.52 2.38 -29.63
CA ASP A 209 5.07 1.83 -30.92
C ASP A 209 5.88 0.60 -31.39
N GLY A 210 7.06 0.41 -30.82
CA GLY A 210 7.91 -0.75 -31.11
C GLY A 210 7.56 -2.00 -30.31
N LEU A 211 6.63 -1.91 -29.37
CA LEU A 211 6.15 -3.07 -28.62
C LEU A 211 4.86 -3.61 -29.24
N SER A 212 4.75 -4.94 -29.26
CA SER A 212 3.52 -5.64 -29.67
C SER A 212 2.32 -5.22 -28.78
N GLU A 213 1.08 -5.41 -29.26
CA GLU A 213 -0.14 -5.18 -28.45
C GLU A 213 -0.10 -5.89 -27.08
N ARG A 214 0.66 -6.97 -26.98
CA ARG A 214 0.93 -7.75 -25.75
C ARG A 214 2.44 -7.92 -25.57
N PRO A 215 3.15 -6.86 -25.11
CA PRO A 215 4.59 -6.88 -25.01
C PRO A 215 5.04 -7.96 -24.02
N ARG A 216 6.14 -8.64 -24.35
CA ARG A 216 6.83 -9.52 -23.41
C ARG A 216 7.77 -8.68 -22.54
N SER A 217 8.00 -9.14 -21.31
CA SER A 217 8.96 -8.50 -20.40
C SER A 217 10.35 -8.31 -21.03
N ALA A 218 10.69 -9.22 -21.94
CA ALA A 218 11.95 -9.18 -22.69
C ALA A 218 12.03 -7.98 -23.66
N GLU A 219 10.96 -7.73 -24.42
CA GLU A 219 10.88 -6.61 -25.37
C GLU A 219 10.97 -5.27 -24.64
N LEU A 220 10.29 -5.18 -23.49
CA LEU A 220 10.33 -4.00 -22.66
C LEU A 220 11.71 -3.77 -22.04
N TYR A 221 12.39 -4.84 -21.61
CA TYR A 221 13.75 -4.75 -21.09
C TYR A 221 14.73 -4.27 -22.18
N ASP A 222 14.61 -4.83 -23.40
CA ASP A 222 15.44 -4.43 -24.54
C ASP A 222 15.18 -2.97 -24.93
N TRP A 223 13.92 -2.49 -24.85
CA TRP A 223 13.57 -1.09 -25.05
C TRP A 223 14.21 -0.17 -24.02
N LEU A 224 14.11 -0.51 -22.72
CA LEU A 224 14.75 0.25 -21.65
C LEU A 224 16.27 0.29 -21.78
N ALA A 225 16.89 -0.83 -22.15
CA ALA A 225 18.32 -0.91 -22.37
C ALA A 225 18.81 -0.05 -23.54
N ARG A 226 17.97 0.17 -24.58
CA ARG A 226 18.27 1.08 -25.68
C ARG A 226 18.22 2.55 -25.26
N ILE A 227 17.32 2.93 -24.35
CA ILE A 227 17.24 4.29 -23.80
C ILE A 227 18.53 4.62 -23.05
N GLY A 228 19.07 3.66 -22.27
CA GLY A 228 20.30 3.82 -21.51
C GLY A 228 20.22 3.22 -20.11
N ASP A 229 21.17 3.62 -19.24
CA ASP A 229 21.17 3.21 -17.85
C ASP A 229 20.14 3.98 -17.02
N THR A 230 18.92 3.47 -17.04
CA THR A 230 17.79 4.11 -16.38
C THR A 230 17.72 3.84 -14.88
N GLY A 231 18.45 2.84 -14.33
CA GLY A 231 18.38 2.43 -12.94
C GLY A 231 16.95 2.04 -12.53
N LYS A 232 16.51 2.46 -11.36
CA LYS A 232 15.10 2.33 -10.95
C LYS A 232 14.21 3.25 -11.77
N THR A 233 13.41 2.67 -12.62
CA THR A 233 12.61 3.37 -13.62
C THR A 233 11.14 3.42 -13.24
N LEU A 234 10.57 4.63 -13.28
CA LEU A 234 9.14 4.85 -13.14
C LEU A 234 8.55 5.24 -14.49
N ILE A 235 7.65 4.43 -15.02
CA ILE A 235 6.93 4.69 -16.26
C ILE A 235 5.56 5.28 -15.93
N VAL A 236 5.26 6.47 -16.47
CA VAL A 236 4.01 7.18 -16.20
C VAL A 236 3.20 7.31 -17.51
N HIS A 237 2.03 6.70 -17.51
CA HIS A 237 1.05 6.79 -18.58
C HIS A 237 -0.16 7.65 -18.19
N ALA A 238 -0.88 8.18 -19.15
CA ALA A 238 -2.17 8.82 -18.92
C ALA A 238 -3.18 7.79 -18.38
N GLU A 239 -3.32 6.68 -19.08
CA GLU A 239 -4.12 5.52 -18.69
C GLU A 239 -3.26 4.26 -18.70
N THR A 240 -3.55 3.33 -17.82
CA THR A 240 -2.76 2.10 -17.67
C THR A 240 -3.36 0.99 -18.52
N ASN A 241 -2.63 0.48 -19.51
CA ASN A 241 -2.99 -0.72 -20.23
C ASN A 241 -2.61 -1.97 -19.41
N GLU A 242 -3.56 -2.89 -19.23
CA GLU A 242 -3.31 -4.13 -18.46
C GLU A 242 -2.20 -5.00 -19.08
N SER A 243 -2.08 -5.01 -20.40
CA SER A 243 -1.04 -5.78 -21.10
C SER A 243 0.37 -5.28 -20.75
N HIS A 244 0.59 -3.96 -20.77
CA HIS A 244 1.84 -3.33 -20.35
C HIS A 244 2.11 -3.57 -18.87
N GLY A 245 1.07 -3.47 -18.02
CA GLY A 245 1.19 -3.74 -16.59
C GLY A 245 1.69 -5.16 -16.28
N ARG A 246 1.21 -6.16 -17.01
CA ARG A 246 1.64 -7.57 -16.85
C ARG A 246 3.10 -7.78 -17.29
N ALA A 247 3.52 -7.13 -18.37
CA ALA A 247 4.89 -7.23 -18.87
C ALA A 247 5.90 -6.60 -17.89
N ILE A 248 5.53 -5.46 -17.29
CA ILE A 248 6.35 -4.70 -16.35
C ILE A 248 6.44 -5.38 -14.98
N ALA A 249 5.35 -6.00 -14.52
CA ALA A 249 5.28 -6.61 -13.19
C ALA A 249 6.40 -7.63 -12.89
N ASN A 250 7.01 -8.22 -13.93
CA ASN A 250 8.12 -9.16 -13.79
C ASN A 250 9.50 -8.49 -13.73
N LEU A 251 9.59 -7.18 -13.96
CA LEU A 251 10.84 -6.41 -13.90
C LEU A 251 10.96 -5.77 -12.51
N ALA A 252 12.02 -6.13 -11.77
CA ALA A 252 12.18 -5.72 -10.36
C ALA A 252 12.39 -4.19 -10.21
N ASP A 253 13.07 -3.57 -11.17
CA ASP A 253 13.50 -2.17 -11.11
C ASP A 253 12.59 -1.23 -11.91
N VAL A 254 11.44 -1.70 -12.39
CA VAL A 254 10.52 -0.92 -13.22
C VAL A 254 9.13 -0.88 -12.59
N GLU A 255 8.60 0.30 -12.38
CA GLU A 255 7.23 0.51 -11.92
C GLU A 255 6.40 1.25 -12.97
N LEU A 256 5.20 0.75 -13.25
CA LEU A 256 4.21 1.43 -14.10
C LEU A 256 3.15 2.08 -13.23
N ARG A 257 2.86 3.34 -13.49
CA ARG A 257 1.79 4.08 -12.83
C ARG A 257 0.98 4.92 -13.83
N SER A 258 -0.32 5.00 -13.61
CA SER A 258 -1.12 6.05 -14.25
C SER A 258 -0.96 7.37 -13.50
N VAL A 259 -1.19 8.50 -14.17
CA VAL A 259 -1.14 9.83 -13.54
C VAL A 259 -2.04 9.88 -12.30
N GLY A 260 -3.21 9.24 -12.32
CA GLY A 260 -4.13 9.19 -11.18
C GLY A 260 -3.59 8.42 -9.97
N SER A 261 -2.92 7.28 -10.20
CA SER A 261 -2.40 6.40 -9.14
C SER A 261 -0.99 6.76 -8.67
N LEU A 262 -0.29 7.65 -9.36
CA LEU A 262 1.07 8.06 -9.07
C LEU A 262 1.19 8.69 -7.68
N ARG A 263 2.12 8.23 -6.85
CA ARG A 263 2.37 8.72 -5.50
C ARG A 263 3.68 9.52 -5.45
N LEU A 264 3.77 10.44 -4.50
CA LEU A 264 5.02 11.16 -4.23
C LEU A 264 6.21 10.22 -3.96
N VAL A 265 5.95 9.12 -3.25
CA VAL A 265 6.98 8.13 -2.88
C VAL A 265 7.54 7.44 -4.12
N ASP A 266 6.70 7.18 -5.13
CA ASP A 266 7.10 6.52 -6.37
C ASP A 266 8.09 7.40 -7.16
N VAL A 267 7.81 8.73 -7.25
CA VAL A 267 8.71 9.71 -7.91
C VAL A 267 10.03 9.86 -7.17
N LEU A 268 10.01 9.88 -5.83
CA LEU A 268 11.23 9.98 -5.02
C LEU A 268 12.06 8.70 -5.02
N GLY A 269 11.39 7.54 -5.15
CA GLY A 269 12.03 6.24 -5.16
C GLY A 269 12.65 5.85 -6.50
N ALA A 270 12.18 6.44 -7.60
CA ALA A 270 12.70 6.21 -8.93
C ALA A 270 13.96 7.05 -9.19
N GLU A 271 14.91 6.51 -9.89
CA GLU A 271 16.07 7.24 -10.39
C GLU A 271 15.73 7.96 -11.69
N THR A 272 15.05 7.28 -12.61
CA THR A 272 14.62 7.84 -13.90
C THR A 272 13.10 7.79 -14.01
N VAL A 273 12.50 8.85 -14.53
CA VAL A 273 11.06 8.96 -14.75
C VAL A 273 10.78 9.06 -16.24
N LEU A 274 10.15 8.03 -16.79
CA LEU A 274 9.70 8.00 -18.19
C LEU A 274 8.24 8.45 -18.23
N VAL A 275 7.95 9.50 -18.98
CA VAL A 275 6.60 10.10 -19.04
C VAL A 275 6.07 9.99 -20.46
N ALA A 276 4.90 9.39 -20.61
CA ALA A 276 4.19 9.44 -21.88
C ALA A 276 3.78 10.88 -22.20
N ARG A 277 3.95 11.31 -23.46
CA ARG A 277 3.62 12.68 -23.89
C ARG A 277 2.20 13.12 -23.49
N PRO A 278 1.13 12.33 -23.67
CA PRO A 278 -0.21 12.71 -23.22
C PRO A 278 -0.33 12.83 -21.69
N ALA A 279 0.54 12.20 -20.91
CA ALA A 279 0.54 12.29 -19.46
C ALA A 279 1.09 13.62 -18.92
N LEU A 280 1.91 14.36 -19.70
CA LEU A 280 2.54 15.62 -19.26
C LEU A 280 1.51 16.67 -18.85
N ALA A 281 0.48 16.88 -19.66
CA ALA A 281 -0.57 17.86 -19.36
C ALA A 281 -1.33 17.52 -18.07
N LEU A 282 -1.61 16.24 -17.85
CA LEU A 282 -2.28 15.75 -16.65
C LEU A 282 -1.38 15.88 -15.41
N LEU A 283 -0.09 15.63 -15.54
CA LEU A 283 0.89 15.82 -14.48
C LEU A 283 1.03 17.30 -14.09
N ALA A 284 1.06 18.19 -15.08
CA ALA A 284 1.09 19.64 -14.86
C ALA A 284 -0.13 20.11 -14.06
N ALA A 285 -1.33 19.70 -14.45
CA ALA A 285 -2.56 20.01 -13.72
C ALA A 285 -2.56 19.47 -12.29
N ARG A 286 -1.93 18.29 -12.08
CA ARG A 286 -1.80 17.68 -10.75
C ARG A 286 -0.79 18.44 -9.87
N ALA A 287 0.28 18.98 -10.41
CA ALA A 287 1.27 19.76 -9.70
C ALA A 287 0.84 21.22 -9.46
N ASP A 288 -0.12 21.72 -10.25
CA ASP A 288 -0.56 23.11 -10.17
C ASP A 288 -1.23 23.44 -8.84
N VAL A 289 -0.57 24.31 -8.07
CA VAL A 289 -1.05 24.82 -6.78
C VAL A 289 -2.08 25.93 -6.96
N SER A 290 -2.07 26.63 -8.10
CA SER A 290 -2.94 27.79 -8.38
C SER A 290 -4.40 27.38 -8.54
N ALA A 291 -4.65 26.19 -9.08
CA ALA A 291 -5.99 25.63 -9.25
C ALA A 291 -6.75 25.46 -7.90
N VAL A 292 -6.04 25.26 -6.79
CA VAL A 292 -6.66 25.14 -5.44
C VAL A 292 -7.26 26.44 -4.94
N LYS A 293 -6.80 27.60 -5.47
CA LYS A 293 -7.37 28.90 -5.10
C LYS A 293 -8.74 29.16 -5.74
N LYS A 294 -9.00 28.59 -6.91
CA LYS A 294 -10.26 28.83 -7.65
C LYS A 294 -11.47 28.05 -7.10
N GLY A 295 -11.24 26.91 -6.46
CA GLY A 295 -12.31 26.07 -5.89
C GLY A 295 -12.79 26.48 -4.49
N ALA A 296 -12.12 27.43 -3.82
CA ALA A 296 -12.48 27.88 -2.47
C ALA A 296 -13.37 29.16 -2.45
N SER A 297 -13.68 29.72 -3.63
CA SER A 297 -14.47 30.94 -3.79
C SER A 297 -15.77 30.70 -4.60
N ALA A 298 -16.23 29.44 -4.69
CA ALA A 298 -17.52 29.09 -5.30
C ALA A 298 -18.46 28.49 -4.24
#